data_5c60df3a14fd8dc453533ddc38702ed7
#
_entry.id   5c60df3a14fd8dc453533ddc38702ed7
#
_cell.length_a   1.000
_cell.length_b   1.000
_cell.length_c   1.000
_cell.angle_alpha   90.00
_cell.angle_beta   90.00
_cell.angle_gamma   90.00
#
_symmetry.space_group_name_H-M   'P 1'
#
loop_
_entity.id
_entity.type
_entity.pdbx_description
1 polymer ?
#
loop_
_entity_poly.entity_id
_entity_poly.type
_entity_poly.pdbx_seq_one_letter_code
_entity_poly.pdbx_strand_id
1 'polypeptide(L)'
;IAAVISKEGKKMSGEMITEAMKPMHDRSNGLGGGFAAYGIYPEYKDFYALHMFFDNREARKDCERFLKERFEIVKSEILPTRKIPAITDEPVIWRYFLAPLKSMLASLQLDEKEYVARTVIKINSEMKGAYVFSSGKNMGTFKAVGFPEDISIFYKLEEYEGYSWTAHGRYPTNTPGWWGGAHPFTLLDWSIVHNGEISSYDANRRFIEMFGYK
;
A
#
# COMPACT_ATOMS: atom_id res chain seq x y z
N ILE A 1 12.12 11.80 3.24
CA ILE A 1 10.93 11.95 2.40
C ILE A 1 11.31 12.61 1.09
N ALA A 2 10.82 12.09 -0.01
CA ALA A 2 10.85 12.76 -1.31
C ALA A 2 9.47 12.69 -1.97
N ALA A 3 9.14 13.66 -2.81
CA ALA A 3 7.93 13.65 -3.62
C ALA A 3 8.16 14.37 -4.94
N VAL A 4 7.52 13.88 -5.98
CA VAL A 4 7.50 14.50 -7.30
C VAL A 4 6.12 14.37 -7.91
N ILE A 5 5.65 15.42 -8.55
CA ILE A 5 4.39 15.43 -9.28
C ILE A 5 4.56 16.18 -10.59
N SER A 6 4.10 15.58 -11.67
CA SER A 6 3.99 16.25 -12.96
C SER A 6 2.70 17.05 -13.03
N LYS A 7 2.78 18.37 -13.14
CA LYS A 7 1.63 19.25 -13.29
C LYS A 7 0.89 19.02 -14.63
N GLU A 8 1.60 18.50 -15.61
CA GLU A 8 1.08 18.22 -16.97
C GLU A 8 0.61 16.76 -17.13
N GLY A 9 0.68 15.96 -16.06
CA GLY A 9 0.34 14.53 -16.10
C GLY A 9 1.35 13.66 -16.86
N LYS A 10 2.54 14.19 -17.18
CA LYS A 10 3.60 13.41 -17.83
C LYS A 10 4.08 12.31 -16.88
N LYS A 11 4.16 11.09 -17.39
CA LYS A 11 4.65 9.95 -16.65
C LYS A 11 6.17 10.01 -16.47
N MET A 12 6.61 9.57 -15.32
CA MET A 12 8.00 9.54 -14.88
C MET A 12 8.30 8.15 -14.33
N SER A 13 9.45 7.58 -14.71
CA SER A 13 9.90 6.28 -14.19
C SER A 13 10.10 6.32 -12.68
N GLY A 14 9.84 5.21 -12.01
CA GLY A 14 10.14 5.02 -10.59
C GLY A 14 11.64 5.10 -10.27
N GLU A 15 12.52 5.01 -11.26
CA GLU A 15 13.95 5.26 -11.10
C GLU A 15 14.23 6.68 -10.60
N MET A 16 13.49 7.68 -11.10
CA MET A 16 13.71 9.07 -10.72
C MET A 16 13.48 9.31 -9.23
N ILE A 17 12.42 8.79 -8.64
CA ILE A 17 12.15 8.93 -7.22
C ILE A 17 13.13 8.11 -6.38
N THR A 18 13.63 6.99 -6.91
CA THR A 18 14.67 6.18 -6.29
C THR A 18 15.98 6.95 -6.19
N GLU A 19 16.41 7.59 -7.27
CA GLU A 19 17.61 8.43 -7.28
C GLU A 19 17.50 9.60 -6.28
N ALA A 20 16.30 10.19 -6.16
CA ALA A 20 16.05 11.24 -5.16
C ALA A 20 16.14 10.73 -3.71
N MET A 21 15.94 9.43 -3.48
CA MET A 21 16.05 8.83 -2.14
C MET A 21 17.45 8.35 -1.76
N LYS A 22 18.32 8.06 -2.72
CA LYS A 22 19.69 7.59 -2.44
C LYS A 22 20.48 8.52 -1.49
N PRO A 23 20.45 9.85 -1.63
CA PRO A 23 21.13 10.75 -0.68
C PRO A 23 20.54 10.71 0.73
N MET A 24 19.34 10.11 0.90
CA MET A 24 18.69 9.95 2.19
C MET A 24 19.06 8.65 2.92
N HIS A 25 19.98 7.86 2.38
CA HIS A 25 20.44 6.61 2.99
C HIS A 25 20.83 6.80 4.47
N ASP A 26 21.73 7.75 4.73
CA ASP A 26 22.21 8.06 6.10
C ASP A 26 21.13 8.65 7.03
N ARG A 27 19.98 8.99 6.47
CA ARG A 27 18.77 9.45 7.19
C ARG A 27 17.73 8.36 7.39
N SER A 28 18.09 7.13 7.07
CA SER A 28 17.28 5.92 7.28
C SER A 28 18.11 4.90 8.06
N ASN A 29 17.47 3.96 8.73
CA ASN A 29 18.18 2.87 9.43
C ASN A 29 17.79 1.49 8.91
N GLY A 30 17.14 1.41 7.75
CA GLY A 30 16.72 0.16 7.13
C GLY A 30 15.53 -0.54 7.81
N LEU A 31 14.92 0.08 8.83
CA LEU A 31 13.76 -0.50 9.54
C LEU A 31 12.42 -0.22 8.85
N GLY A 32 12.47 0.14 7.58
CA GLY A 32 11.33 0.28 6.70
C GLY A 32 11.41 1.49 5.77
N GLY A 33 10.74 1.36 4.66
CA GLY A 33 10.60 2.40 3.67
C GLY A 33 9.57 2.03 2.61
N GLY A 34 9.37 2.91 1.67
CA GLY A 34 8.49 2.62 0.55
C GLY A 34 8.15 3.81 -0.31
N PHE A 35 7.31 3.51 -1.27
CA PHE A 35 6.90 4.42 -2.34
C PHE A 35 5.39 4.31 -2.56
N ALA A 36 4.75 5.42 -2.91
CA ALA A 36 3.42 5.42 -3.49
C ALA A 36 3.48 6.10 -4.86
N ALA A 37 2.80 5.52 -5.83
CA ALA A 37 2.80 5.96 -7.21
C ALA A 37 1.39 6.05 -7.78
N TYR A 38 1.13 7.08 -8.58
CA TYR A 38 -0.16 7.36 -9.21
C TYR A 38 -0.02 7.34 -10.72
N GLY A 39 -1.00 6.73 -11.40
CA GLY A 39 -1.00 6.59 -12.85
C GLY A 39 -0.32 5.32 -13.36
N ILE A 40 0.04 4.39 -12.49
CA ILE A 40 0.87 3.22 -12.81
C ILE A 40 0.09 2.02 -13.37
N TYR A 41 -1.23 2.05 -13.32
CA TYR A 41 -2.10 0.97 -13.81
C TYR A 41 -3.13 1.46 -14.83
N PRO A 42 -2.71 2.02 -15.99
CA PRO A 42 -3.63 2.63 -16.94
C PRO A 42 -4.66 1.65 -17.51
N GLU A 43 -4.30 0.37 -17.68
CA GLU A 43 -5.21 -0.68 -18.16
C GLU A 43 -6.28 -1.07 -17.13
N TYR A 44 -6.02 -0.82 -15.85
CA TYR A 44 -6.90 -1.14 -14.71
C TYR A 44 -7.33 0.11 -13.95
N LYS A 45 -7.31 1.30 -14.60
CA LYS A 45 -7.53 2.59 -13.93
C LYS A 45 -8.90 2.72 -13.27
N ASP A 46 -9.88 1.97 -13.71
CA ASP A 46 -11.25 1.99 -13.21
C ASP A 46 -11.49 0.99 -12.08
N PHE A 47 -10.52 0.11 -11.79
CA PHE A 47 -10.55 -0.89 -10.74
C PHE A 47 -9.70 -0.47 -9.55
N TYR A 48 -10.10 -0.92 -8.35
CA TYR A 48 -9.27 -0.78 -7.16
C TYR A 48 -8.11 -1.77 -7.23
N ALA A 49 -6.90 -1.27 -7.09
CA ALA A 49 -5.68 -2.07 -7.01
C ALA A 49 -5.36 -2.35 -5.54
N LEU A 50 -5.75 -3.52 -5.04
CA LEU A 50 -5.38 -3.95 -3.70
C LEU A 50 -4.02 -4.63 -3.73
N HIS A 51 -3.02 -4.01 -3.10
CA HIS A 51 -1.79 -4.71 -2.75
C HIS A 51 -1.90 -5.24 -1.32
N MET A 52 -1.54 -6.49 -1.15
CA MET A 52 -1.76 -7.19 0.10
C MET A 52 -0.53 -8.00 0.52
N PHE A 53 -0.27 -8.01 1.82
CA PHE A 53 0.61 -8.96 2.48
C PHE A 53 -0.19 -10.10 3.07
N PHE A 54 0.36 -11.30 2.98
CA PHE A 54 -0.19 -12.47 3.65
C PHE A 54 0.94 -13.22 4.37
N ASP A 55 0.66 -13.67 5.59
CA ASP A 55 1.60 -14.48 6.36
C ASP A 55 1.92 -15.81 5.66
N ASN A 56 0.92 -16.37 4.96
CA ASN A 56 1.04 -17.63 4.24
C ASN A 56 -0.03 -17.79 3.16
N ARG A 57 0.06 -18.88 2.40
CA ARG A 57 -0.87 -19.19 1.30
C ARG A 57 -2.30 -19.48 1.77
N GLU A 58 -2.49 -19.93 2.99
CA GLU A 58 -3.81 -20.23 3.54
C GLU A 58 -4.56 -18.95 3.87
N ALA A 59 -3.91 -18.02 4.59
CA ALA A 59 -4.45 -16.68 4.83
C ALA A 59 -4.85 -15.96 3.53
N ARG A 60 -4.03 -16.13 2.46
CA ARG A 60 -4.38 -15.60 1.13
C ARG A 60 -5.67 -16.24 0.58
N LYS A 61 -5.80 -17.57 0.65
CA LYS A 61 -6.99 -18.27 0.14
C LYS A 61 -8.26 -17.84 0.88
N ASP A 62 -8.18 -17.70 2.19
CA ASP A 62 -9.31 -17.28 3.01
C ASP A 62 -9.73 -15.84 2.71
N CYS A 63 -8.76 -14.95 2.59
CA CYS A 63 -9.03 -13.57 2.19
C CYS A 63 -9.58 -13.49 0.75
N GLU A 64 -9.05 -14.27 -0.19
CA GLU A 64 -9.56 -14.29 -1.56
C GLU A 64 -11.01 -14.80 -1.63
N ARG A 65 -11.39 -15.77 -0.80
CA ARG A 65 -12.79 -16.22 -0.67
C ARG A 65 -13.68 -15.09 -0.18
N PHE A 66 -13.25 -14.39 0.87
CA PHE A 66 -13.94 -13.21 1.40
C PHE A 66 -14.10 -12.10 0.34
N LEU A 67 -13.07 -11.86 -0.48
CA LEU A 67 -13.13 -10.87 -1.57
C LEU A 67 -14.10 -11.30 -2.67
N LYS A 68 -14.08 -12.57 -3.11
CA LYS A 68 -14.96 -13.09 -4.17
C LYS A 68 -16.44 -12.99 -3.86
N GLU A 69 -16.81 -13.02 -2.59
CA GLU A 69 -18.21 -12.83 -2.16
C GLU A 69 -18.67 -11.36 -2.27
N ARG A 70 -17.75 -10.42 -2.41
CA ARG A 70 -17.96 -8.96 -2.27
C ARG A 70 -17.58 -8.15 -3.48
N PHE A 71 -16.68 -8.69 -4.28
CA PHE A 71 -16.08 -8.00 -5.42
C PHE A 71 -16.04 -8.90 -6.65
N GLU A 72 -16.15 -8.28 -7.80
CA GLU A 72 -15.69 -8.85 -9.06
C GLU A 72 -14.17 -8.70 -9.12
N ILE A 73 -13.44 -9.83 -9.15
CA ILE A 73 -11.98 -9.83 -9.28
C ILE A 73 -11.64 -9.98 -10.75
N VAL A 74 -11.13 -8.90 -11.34
CA VAL A 74 -10.75 -8.84 -12.76
C VAL A 74 -9.38 -9.48 -12.97
N LYS A 75 -8.46 -9.28 -12.03
CA LYS A 75 -7.12 -9.89 -12.06
C LYS A 75 -6.63 -10.19 -10.65
N SER A 76 -5.92 -11.29 -10.51
CA SER A 76 -5.32 -11.76 -9.26
C SER A 76 -3.95 -12.36 -9.57
N GLU A 77 -2.89 -11.79 -9.00
CA GLU A 77 -1.52 -12.19 -9.33
C GLU A 77 -0.54 -11.93 -8.17
N ILE A 78 0.59 -12.62 -8.18
CA ILE A 78 1.73 -12.25 -7.34
C ILE A 78 2.19 -10.85 -7.79
N LEU A 79 2.37 -9.93 -6.86
CA LEU A 79 2.99 -8.64 -7.16
C LEU A 79 4.44 -8.90 -7.60
N PRO A 80 4.86 -8.43 -8.79
CA PRO A 80 6.21 -8.71 -9.29
C PRO A 80 7.31 -8.17 -8.38
N THR A 81 8.23 -9.04 -7.97
CA THR A 81 9.38 -8.70 -7.14
C THR A 81 10.67 -9.30 -7.72
N ARG A 82 11.79 -8.80 -7.23
CA ARG A 82 13.13 -9.34 -7.50
C ARG A 82 13.77 -9.74 -6.18
N LYS A 83 14.24 -10.97 -6.05
CA LYS A 83 14.97 -11.38 -4.84
C LYS A 83 16.30 -10.62 -4.75
N ILE A 84 16.51 -10.00 -3.60
CA ILE A 84 17.77 -9.33 -3.26
C ILE A 84 18.16 -9.69 -1.82
N PRO A 85 19.47 -9.78 -1.49
CA PRO A 85 19.90 -10.16 -0.14
C PRO A 85 19.51 -9.16 0.96
N ALA A 86 19.32 -7.89 0.59
CA ALA A 86 18.97 -6.83 1.53
C ALA A 86 17.53 -6.90 2.07
N ILE A 87 16.63 -7.59 1.37
CA ILE A 87 15.23 -7.76 1.80
C ILE A 87 15.03 -9.19 2.26
N THR A 88 14.71 -9.35 3.54
CA THR A 88 14.50 -10.63 4.21
C THR A 88 13.07 -10.74 4.75
N ASP A 89 12.67 -11.95 5.17
CA ASP A 89 11.37 -12.22 5.80
C ASP A 89 10.18 -11.75 4.95
N GLU A 90 10.30 -11.96 3.64
CA GLU A 90 9.30 -11.57 2.66
C GLU A 90 7.96 -12.30 2.90
N PRO A 91 6.85 -11.56 3.14
CA PRO A 91 5.53 -12.16 3.18
C PRO A 91 5.08 -12.60 1.78
N VAL A 92 3.97 -13.30 1.68
CA VAL A 92 3.33 -13.51 0.37
C VAL A 92 2.73 -12.18 -0.09
N ILE A 93 3.25 -11.61 -1.17
CA ILE A 93 2.83 -10.31 -1.70
C ILE A 93 1.94 -10.51 -2.92
N TRP A 94 0.70 -10.00 -2.85
CA TRP A 94 -0.30 -10.25 -3.87
C TRP A 94 -1.00 -8.97 -4.31
N ARG A 95 -1.41 -8.94 -5.57
CA ARG A 95 -2.18 -7.83 -6.13
C ARG A 95 -3.50 -8.32 -6.72
N TYR A 96 -4.57 -7.61 -6.39
CA TYR A 96 -5.88 -7.79 -7.00
C TYR A 96 -6.32 -6.51 -7.69
N PHE A 97 -6.90 -6.64 -8.88
CA PHE A 97 -7.70 -5.58 -9.50
C PHE A 97 -9.16 -5.99 -9.38
N LEU A 98 -9.98 -5.16 -8.73
CA LEU A 98 -11.34 -5.54 -8.38
C LEU A 98 -12.30 -4.35 -8.36
N ALA A 99 -13.59 -4.66 -8.49
CA ALA A 99 -14.67 -3.70 -8.33
C ALA A 99 -15.73 -4.26 -7.38
N PRO A 100 -16.37 -3.44 -6.52
CA PRO A 100 -17.46 -3.89 -5.67
C PRO A 100 -18.62 -4.48 -6.49
N LEU A 101 -19.22 -5.56 -6.00
CA LEU A 101 -20.45 -6.09 -6.61
C LEU A 101 -21.59 -5.09 -6.42
N LYS A 102 -22.31 -4.78 -7.49
CA LYS A 102 -23.45 -3.84 -7.45
C LYS A 102 -24.53 -4.27 -6.46
N SER A 103 -24.75 -5.57 -6.31
CA SER A 103 -25.67 -6.14 -5.33
C SER A 103 -25.27 -5.80 -3.89
N MET A 104 -23.97 -5.78 -3.59
CA MET A 104 -23.47 -5.44 -2.26
C MET A 104 -23.66 -3.96 -1.96
N LEU A 105 -23.37 -3.08 -2.92
CA LEU A 105 -23.59 -1.64 -2.76
C LEU A 105 -25.07 -1.33 -2.55
N ALA A 106 -25.95 -1.94 -3.35
CA ALA A 106 -27.40 -1.75 -3.25
C ALA A 106 -27.96 -2.25 -1.91
N SER A 107 -27.53 -3.44 -1.45
CA SER A 107 -28.04 -4.03 -0.21
C SER A 107 -27.62 -3.24 1.04
N LEU A 108 -26.44 -2.63 1.02
CA LEU A 108 -25.88 -1.88 2.15
C LEU A 108 -26.15 -0.37 2.06
N GLN A 109 -26.67 0.10 0.94
CA GLN A 109 -26.91 1.53 0.67
C GLN A 109 -25.63 2.38 0.87
N LEU A 110 -24.47 1.83 0.49
CA LEU A 110 -23.18 2.49 0.59
C LEU A 110 -22.70 2.94 -0.80
N ASP A 111 -21.98 4.06 -0.81
CA ASP A 111 -21.20 4.42 -1.98
C ASP A 111 -19.97 3.49 -2.11
N GLU A 112 -19.42 3.46 -3.31
CA GLU A 112 -18.34 2.55 -3.67
C GLU A 112 -17.08 2.76 -2.82
N LYS A 113 -16.70 4.02 -2.57
CA LYS A 113 -15.49 4.36 -1.81
C LYS A 113 -15.63 3.96 -0.35
N GLU A 114 -16.76 4.28 0.25
CA GLU A 114 -17.06 3.91 1.64
C GLU A 114 -17.07 2.38 1.81
N TYR A 115 -17.67 1.67 0.86
CA TYR A 115 -17.70 0.21 0.89
C TYR A 115 -16.28 -0.40 0.83
N VAL A 116 -15.43 0.11 -0.07
CA VAL A 116 -14.05 -0.34 -0.19
C VAL A 116 -13.25 0.02 1.06
N ALA A 117 -13.37 1.25 1.58
CA ALA A 117 -12.68 1.66 2.80
C ALA A 117 -13.04 0.77 4.00
N ARG A 118 -14.32 0.51 4.22
CA ARG A 118 -14.78 -0.40 5.28
C ARG A 118 -14.27 -1.83 5.09
N THR A 119 -14.21 -2.30 3.84
CA THR A 119 -13.67 -3.63 3.53
C THR A 119 -12.17 -3.71 3.86
N VAL A 120 -11.39 -2.70 3.49
CA VAL A 120 -9.96 -2.62 3.81
C VAL A 120 -9.74 -2.62 5.32
N ILE A 121 -10.48 -1.78 6.05
CA ILE A 121 -10.40 -1.71 7.51
C ILE A 121 -10.76 -3.06 8.13
N LYS A 122 -11.84 -3.70 7.66
CA LYS A 122 -12.26 -5.01 8.15
C LYS A 122 -11.19 -6.08 7.93
N ILE A 123 -10.59 -6.15 6.74
CA ILE A 123 -9.49 -7.08 6.47
C ILE A 123 -8.34 -6.83 7.45
N ASN A 124 -7.90 -5.57 7.56
CA ASN A 124 -6.74 -5.22 8.38
C ASN A 124 -6.95 -5.39 9.89
N SER A 125 -8.20 -5.32 10.37
CA SER A 125 -8.52 -5.45 11.80
C SER A 125 -9.00 -6.84 12.23
N GLU A 126 -9.63 -7.59 11.34
CA GLU A 126 -10.33 -8.83 11.71
C GLU A 126 -9.77 -10.09 11.04
N MET A 127 -9.07 -9.97 9.89
CA MET A 127 -8.54 -11.13 9.17
C MET A 127 -7.10 -11.41 9.55
N LYS A 128 -6.89 -12.48 10.30
CA LYS A 128 -5.55 -12.88 10.74
C LYS A 128 -4.67 -13.25 9.53
N GLY A 129 -3.49 -12.66 9.49
CA GLY A 129 -2.48 -12.96 8.46
C GLY A 129 -2.74 -12.34 7.09
N ALA A 130 -3.69 -11.40 6.98
CA ALA A 130 -3.96 -10.64 5.77
C ALA A 130 -3.88 -9.14 6.07
N TYR A 131 -3.21 -8.38 5.21
CA TYR A 131 -3.04 -6.95 5.39
C TYR A 131 -3.05 -6.22 4.03
N VAL A 132 -4.03 -5.35 3.82
CA VAL A 132 -4.10 -4.46 2.67
C VAL A 132 -3.23 -3.24 2.92
N PHE A 133 -2.24 -2.99 2.07
CA PHE A 133 -1.36 -1.84 2.20
C PHE A 133 -1.46 -0.85 1.02
N SER A 134 -2.30 -1.14 0.04
CA SER A 134 -2.68 -0.23 -1.05
C SER A 134 -4.09 -0.59 -1.53
N SER A 135 -4.93 0.40 -1.84
CA SER A 135 -6.33 0.16 -2.17
C SER A 135 -6.95 1.20 -3.11
N GLY A 136 -6.17 2.03 -3.78
CA GLY A 136 -6.67 3.07 -4.67
C GLY A 136 -6.84 2.62 -6.12
N LYS A 137 -7.45 3.49 -6.94
CA LYS A 137 -7.57 3.31 -8.38
C LYS A 137 -6.36 3.89 -9.10
N ASN A 138 -5.83 3.15 -10.09
CA ASN A 138 -4.67 3.58 -10.89
C ASN A 138 -3.48 4.05 -10.05
N MET A 139 -3.31 3.48 -8.86
CA MET A 139 -2.20 3.74 -7.95
C MET A 139 -1.73 2.48 -7.25
N GLY A 140 -0.53 2.52 -6.70
CA GLY A 140 0.02 1.44 -5.90
C GLY A 140 1.04 1.94 -4.90
N THR A 141 1.08 1.26 -3.76
CA THR A 141 2.10 1.44 -2.73
C THR A 141 3.04 0.26 -2.75
N PHE A 142 4.31 0.52 -2.54
CA PHE A 142 5.39 -0.46 -2.50
C PHE A 142 6.19 -0.21 -1.24
N LYS A 143 6.18 -1.12 -0.28
CA LYS A 143 6.86 -0.93 1.01
C LYS A 143 7.38 -2.24 1.58
N ALA A 144 8.47 -2.14 2.35
CA ALA A 144 9.12 -3.27 2.99
C ALA A 144 9.96 -2.82 4.19
N VAL A 145 10.53 -3.79 4.90
CA VAL A 145 11.66 -3.55 5.80
C VAL A 145 12.93 -3.55 4.95
N GLY A 146 13.65 -2.44 4.94
CA GLY A 146 14.85 -2.21 4.14
C GLY A 146 15.08 -0.72 3.89
N PHE A 147 16.18 -0.40 3.23
CA PHE A 147 16.43 0.95 2.73
C PHE A 147 15.59 1.24 1.48
N PRO A 148 15.21 2.50 1.24
CA PRO A 148 14.37 2.85 0.08
C PRO A 148 14.91 2.36 -1.26
N GLU A 149 16.21 2.47 -1.51
CA GLU A 149 16.85 2.00 -2.75
C GLU A 149 16.72 0.49 -2.94
N ASP A 150 16.87 -0.29 -1.86
CA ASP A 150 16.71 -1.74 -1.90
C ASP A 150 15.24 -2.11 -2.18
N ILE A 151 14.31 -1.39 -1.54
CA ILE A 151 12.86 -1.59 -1.76
C ILE A 151 12.49 -1.30 -3.21
N SER A 152 13.08 -0.26 -3.81
CA SER A 152 12.90 0.05 -5.22
C SER A 152 13.34 -1.08 -6.13
N ILE A 153 14.55 -1.61 -5.91
CA ILE A 153 15.09 -2.74 -6.66
C ILE A 153 14.22 -4.00 -6.48
N PHE A 154 13.80 -4.27 -5.24
CA PHE A 154 12.95 -5.39 -4.90
C PHE A 154 11.63 -5.38 -5.67
N TYR A 155 10.94 -4.25 -5.71
CA TYR A 155 9.66 -4.09 -6.42
C TYR A 155 9.82 -3.71 -7.90
N LYS A 156 11.05 -3.62 -8.41
CA LYS A 156 11.34 -3.26 -9.82
C LYS A 156 10.68 -1.94 -10.22
N LEU A 157 10.85 -0.91 -9.39
CA LEU A 157 10.15 0.36 -9.62
C LEU A 157 10.56 1.04 -10.92
N GLU A 158 11.70 0.68 -11.49
CA GLU A 158 12.15 1.11 -12.81
C GLU A 158 11.20 0.68 -13.95
N GLU A 159 10.39 -0.38 -13.74
CA GLU A 159 9.39 -0.87 -14.70
C GLU A 159 8.05 -0.11 -14.63
N TYR A 160 7.86 0.76 -13.63
CA TYR A 160 6.62 1.54 -13.46
C TYR A 160 6.79 2.98 -13.89
N GLU A 161 5.74 3.51 -14.54
CA GLU A 161 5.66 4.92 -14.92
C GLU A 161 4.43 5.58 -14.30
N GLY A 162 4.63 6.59 -13.45
CA GLY A 162 3.58 7.33 -12.77
C GLY A 162 3.71 8.83 -12.94
N TYR A 163 2.61 9.57 -12.85
CA TYR A 163 2.63 11.04 -12.91
C TYR A 163 2.90 11.68 -11.54
N SER A 164 2.80 10.93 -10.46
CA SER A 164 3.12 11.39 -9.12
C SER A 164 3.74 10.24 -8.31
N TRP A 165 4.79 10.56 -7.58
CA TRP A 165 5.50 9.65 -6.70
C TRP A 165 5.75 10.30 -5.35
N THR A 166 5.60 9.53 -4.28
CA THR A 166 6.06 9.86 -2.93
C THR A 166 6.92 8.73 -2.40
N ALA A 167 7.94 9.08 -1.63
CA ALA A 167 8.88 8.12 -1.05
C ALA A 167 9.19 8.46 0.40
N HIS A 168 9.46 7.43 1.19
CA HIS A 168 9.81 7.55 2.59
C HIS A 168 10.88 6.53 2.98
N GLY A 169 11.92 6.98 3.69
CA GLY A 169 12.84 6.13 4.45
C GLY A 169 12.57 6.32 5.94
N ARG A 170 12.23 5.24 6.62
CA ARG A 170 11.88 5.26 8.03
C ARG A 170 13.12 5.29 8.90
N TYR A 171 13.06 6.05 9.98
CA TYR A 171 14.05 6.04 11.06
C TYR A 171 13.30 5.95 12.41
N PRO A 172 12.70 4.81 12.73
CA PRO A 172 11.97 4.65 13.99
C PRO A 172 12.94 4.61 15.16
N THR A 173 12.56 5.25 16.26
CA THR A 173 13.31 5.25 17.51
C THR A 173 12.73 4.27 18.54
N ASN A 174 11.40 4.05 18.51
CA ASN A 174 10.68 3.34 19.56
C ASN A 174 9.87 2.13 19.07
N THR A 175 9.90 1.82 17.77
CA THR A 175 9.10 0.73 17.21
C THR A 175 9.94 -0.17 16.32
N PRO A 176 9.73 -1.51 16.35
CA PRO A 176 10.44 -2.42 15.47
C PRO A 176 10.09 -2.18 14.00
N GLY A 177 10.99 -2.60 13.12
CA GLY A 177 10.71 -2.66 11.70
C GLY A 177 9.73 -3.80 11.41
N TRP A 178 8.65 -3.52 10.67
CA TRP A 178 7.77 -4.52 10.10
C TRP A 178 7.14 -4.01 8.81
N TRP A 179 6.79 -4.92 7.92
CA TRP A 179 6.37 -4.60 6.56
C TRP A 179 5.16 -3.66 6.51
N GLY A 180 4.11 -3.96 7.27
CA GLY A 180 2.89 -3.14 7.30
C GLY A 180 3.09 -1.76 7.92
N GLY A 181 4.04 -1.61 8.86
CA GLY A 181 4.36 -0.37 9.56
C GLY A 181 5.25 0.59 8.78
N ALA A 182 5.80 0.18 7.64
CA ALA A 182 6.54 1.09 6.77
C ALA A 182 5.61 2.09 6.07
N HIS A 183 6.09 3.30 5.81
CA HIS A 183 5.39 4.29 4.99
C HIS A 183 5.64 4.04 3.49
N PRO A 184 4.77 4.54 2.62
CA PRO A 184 3.54 5.30 2.85
C PRO A 184 2.42 4.47 3.47
N PHE A 185 1.53 5.13 4.24
CA PHE A 185 0.22 4.59 4.57
C PHE A 185 -0.79 5.06 3.53
N THR A 186 -1.67 4.16 3.12
CA THR A 186 -2.65 4.46 2.08
C THR A 186 -4.03 3.92 2.41
N LEU A 187 -5.02 4.68 2.04
CA LEU A 187 -6.41 4.24 2.01
C LEU A 187 -7.08 4.88 0.80
N LEU A 188 -7.68 4.07 -0.08
CA LEU A 188 -8.19 4.51 -1.38
C LEU A 188 -7.08 5.26 -2.16
N ASP A 189 -7.41 6.40 -2.74
CA ASP A 189 -6.50 7.23 -3.53
C ASP A 189 -5.63 8.19 -2.68
N TRP A 190 -5.68 8.06 -1.35
CA TRP A 190 -4.87 8.86 -0.44
C TRP A 190 -3.62 8.11 -0.02
N SER A 191 -2.50 8.79 -0.04
CA SER A 191 -1.25 8.32 0.56
C SER A 191 -0.67 9.37 1.48
N ILE A 192 -0.09 8.93 2.60
CA ILE A 192 0.55 9.82 3.56
C ILE A 192 1.94 9.30 3.92
N VAL A 193 2.89 10.19 3.96
CA VAL A 193 4.23 9.99 4.50
C VAL A 193 4.47 10.98 5.64
N HIS A 194 5.05 10.50 6.72
CA HIS A 194 5.28 11.31 7.91
C HIS A 194 6.65 10.97 8.50
N ASN A 195 7.41 11.99 8.80
CA ASN A 195 8.68 11.86 9.49
C ASN A 195 8.66 12.74 10.74
N GLY A 196 8.24 12.18 11.85
CA GLY A 196 8.03 12.86 13.13
C GLY A 196 7.27 11.96 14.11
N GLU A 197 6.91 12.51 15.25
CA GLU A 197 6.15 11.83 16.31
C GLU A 197 4.72 12.35 16.34
N ILE A 198 3.74 11.42 16.35
CA ILE A 198 2.33 11.76 16.54
C ILE A 198 2.04 11.74 18.03
N SER A 199 1.80 12.90 18.60
CA SER A 199 1.38 13.01 20.00
C SER A 199 -0.07 12.55 20.19
N SER A 200 -0.40 12.16 21.44
CA SER A 200 -1.77 11.81 21.82
C SER A 200 -2.40 10.68 21.00
N TYR A 201 -1.61 9.64 20.68
CA TYR A 201 -2.06 8.50 19.87
C TYR A 201 -3.41 7.92 20.37
N ASP A 202 -3.54 7.66 21.67
CA ASP A 202 -4.76 7.06 22.21
C ASP A 202 -6.00 7.98 22.10
N ALA A 203 -5.80 9.29 22.21
CA ALA A 203 -6.89 10.26 22.02
C ALA A 203 -7.36 10.27 20.56
N ASN A 204 -6.42 10.30 19.62
CA ASN A 204 -6.72 10.26 18.19
C ASN A 204 -7.38 8.92 17.80
N ARG A 205 -6.89 7.80 18.32
CA ARG A 205 -7.50 6.50 18.10
C ARG A 205 -8.94 6.43 18.58
N ARG A 206 -9.20 6.85 19.85
CA ARG A 206 -10.56 6.87 20.41
C ARG A 206 -11.49 7.78 19.62
N PHE A 207 -10.97 8.90 19.12
CA PHE A 207 -11.76 9.79 18.27
C PHE A 207 -12.22 9.07 16.98
N ILE A 208 -11.34 8.36 16.31
CA ILE A 208 -11.69 7.56 15.11
C ILE A 208 -12.66 6.43 15.45
N GLU A 209 -12.45 5.74 16.58
CA GLU A 209 -13.33 4.66 17.05
C GLU A 209 -14.76 5.15 17.31
N MET A 210 -14.96 6.41 17.72
CA MET A 210 -16.30 7.01 17.90
C MET A 210 -17.09 7.12 16.59
N PHE A 211 -16.42 7.13 15.44
CA PHE A 211 -17.05 7.08 14.11
C PHE A 211 -17.22 5.64 13.59
N GLY A 212 -16.97 4.64 14.41
CA GLY A 212 -17.15 3.23 14.06
C GLY A 212 -15.96 2.59 13.32
N TYR A 213 -14.85 3.28 13.22
CA TYR A 213 -13.60 2.71 12.69
C TYR A 213 -12.79 2.08 13.83
N LYS A 214 -12.34 0.83 13.63
CA LYS A 214 -11.59 0.06 14.65
C LYS A 214 -10.18 -0.27 14.14
#